data_7832454e2d08251238c63e22f5bda36f
#
_entry.id   7832454e2d08251238c63e22f5bda36f
#
_cell.length_a   1.000
_cell.length_b   1.000
_cell.length_c   1.000
_cell.angle_alpha   90.00
_cell.angle_beta   90.00
_cell.angle_gamma   90.00
#
_symmetry.space_group_name_H-M   'P 1'
#
loop_
_entity.id
_entity.type
_entity.pdbx_description
1 polymer ?
#
loop_
_entity_poly.entity_id
_entity_poly.type
_entity_poly.pdbx_seq_one_letter_code
_entity_poly.pdbx_strand_id
1 'polypeptide(L)'
;TTGVAKSSPDGYTLMLTSNGHTIAGVINKNLQYDPVKDFAGVSQVAAVPMVMIVPPDFPAKTLKDFIAMAKEKPGQLNFSSAGVASTSFLSAEVLRQNANINMMHVPYKGAPEATTAVIRGDAQLYFAPIPAARELSATGKVRVVAINSSKRMPQLPDTPTVAEAGLPDYRYESWFGVLIIVAVAGSGFA
;
A
#
# COMPACT_ATOMS: atom_id res chain seq x y z
N THR A 1 -13.19 -3.39 14.87
CA THR A 1 -13.30 -1.91 14.99
C THR A 1 -14.65 -1.49 15.57
N THR A 2 -15.79 -2.00 15.07
CA THR A 2 -17.13 -1.63 15.57
C THR A 2 -17.29 -1.85 17.07
N GLY A 3 -16.71 -2.92 17.65
CA GLY A 3 -16.76 -3.16 19.09
C GLY A 3 -16.03 -2.08 19.90
N VAL A 4 -14.87 -1.62 19.41
CA VAL A 4 -14.13 -0.53 20.04
C VAL A 4 -14.86 0.80 19.88
N ALA A 5 -15.45 1.07 18.73
CA ALA A 5 -16.23 2.29 18.49
C ALA A 5 -17.43 2.45 19.43
N LYS A 6 -17.92 1.35 19.99
CA LYS A 6 -19.04 1.32 20.95
C LYS A 6 -18.59 1.21 22.42
N SER A 7 -17.30 1.17 22.72
CA SER A 7 -16.79 1.14 24.09
C SER A 7 -16.82 2.53 24.74
N SER A 8 -16.71 2.57 26.06
CA SER A 8 -16.61 3.84 26.78
C SER A 8 -15.35 4.60 26.40
N PRO A 9 -15.44 5.94 26.18
CA PRO A 9 -14.29 6.77 25.83
C PRO A 9 -13.48 7.17 27.06
N ASP A 10 -13.12 6.20 27.89
CA ASP A 10 -12.43 6.36 29.18
C ASP A 10 -10.90 6.25 29.07
N GLY A 11 -10.39 6.01 27.86
CA GLY A 11 -8.96 5.89 27.58
C GLY A 11 -8.35 4.51 27.87
N TYR A 12 -9.13 3.56 28.40
CA TYR A 12 -8.64 2.22 28.70
C TYR A 12 -8.81 1.23 27.56
N THR A 13 -9.65 1.56 26.57
CA THR A 13 -9.82 0.72 25.37
C THR A 13 -8.97 1.25 24.24
N LEU A 14 -7.92 0.49 23.89
CA LEU A 14 -6.98 0.81 22.81
C LEU A 14 -7.25 -0.11 21.60
N MET A 15 -7.05 0.43 20.42
CA MET A 15 -7.13 -0.33 19.17
C MET A 15 -5.82 -0.23 18.40
N LEU A 16 -5.16 -1.38 18.17
CA LEU A 16 -4.08 -1.47 17.19
C LEU A 16 -4.68 -1.69 15.81
N THR A 17 -4.38 -0.81 14.87
CA THR A 17 -4.91 -0.88 13.51
C THR A 17 -3.89 -0.37 12.48
N SER A 18 -4.26 -0.45 11.21
CA SER A 18 -3.48 0.06 10.08
C SER A 18 -4.27 1.11 9.30
N ASN A 19 -3.66 1.69 8.27
CA ASN A 19 -4.31 2.60 7.33
C ASN A 19 -5.57 2.01 6.67
N GLY A 20 -5.78 0.70 6.69
CA GLY A 20 -7.05 0.07 6.30
C GLY A 20 -8.26 0.56 7.12
N HIS A 21 -8.03 1.05 8.34
CA HIS A 21 -9.07 1.64 9.17
C HIS A 21 -9.68 2.90 8.55
N THR A 22 -8.83 3.84 8.10
CA THR A 22 -9.29 5.08 7.46
C THR A 22 -9.86 4.82 6.06
N ILE A 23 -9.27 3.88 5.33
CA ILE A 23 -9.72 3.49 3.99
C ILE A 23 -11.10 2.84 4.03
N ALA A 24 -11.40 2.07 5.09
CA ALA A 24 -12.70 1.44 5.27
C ALA A 24 -13.84 2.47 5.22
N GLY A 25 -13.64 3.69 5.74
CA GLY A 25 -14.62 4.79 5.68
C GLY A 25 -14.92 5.30 4.27
N VAL A 26 -13.96 5.16 3.36
CA VAL A 26 -14.13 5.57 1.96
C VAL A 26 -14.82 4.48 1.14
N ILE A 27 -14.47 3.22 1.39
CA ILE A 27 -14.96 2.06 0.61
C ILE A 27 -16.33 1.60 1.07
N ASN A 28 -16.58 1.60 2.39
CA ASN A 28 -17.82 1.09 2.98
C ASN A 28 -18.70 2.24 3.50
N LYS A 29 -19.73 2.58 2.75
CA LYS A 29 -20.68 3.63 3.13
C LYS A 29 -21.63 3.26 4.28
N ASN A 30 -21.66 1.97 4.67
CA ASN A 30 -22.54 1.46 5.73
C ASN A 30 -21.79 1.21 7.05
N LEU A 31 -20.66 1.89 7.29
CA LEU A 31 -19.96 1.80 8.57
C LEU A 31 -20.84 2.39 9.69
N GLN A 32 -20.83 1.71 10.84
CA GLN A 32 -21.53 2.14 12.05
C GLN A 32 -20.66 3.05 12.94
N TYR A 33 -19.61 3.64 12.40
CA TYR A 33 -18.67 4.54 13.06
C TYR A 33 -17.95 5.39 12.00
N ASP A 34 -17.51 6.57 12.39
CA ASP A 34 -16.66 7.43 11.55
C ASP A 34 -15.19 7.11 11.89
N PRO A 35 -14.39 6.57 10.96
CA PRO A 35 -13.01 6.17 11.25
C PRO A 35 -12.07 7.36 11.56
N VAL A 36 -12.49 8.58 11.31
CA VAL A 36 -11.69 9.78 11.55
C VAL A 36 -12.18 10.54 12.80
N LYS A 37 -13.50 10.71 12.96
CA LYS A 37 -14.07 11.51 14.04
C LYS A 37 -14.21 10.78 15.35
N ASP A 38 -14.49 9.47 15.30
CA ASP A 38 -14.74 8.67 16.51
C ASP A 38 -13.45 8.18 17.18
N PHE A 39 -12.28 8.43 16.56
CA PHE A 39 -10.99 7.94 17.04
C PHE A 39 -9.94 9.03 17.08
N ALA A 40 -9.07 8.98 18.08
CA ALA A 40 -7.85 9.77 18.15
C ALA A 40 -6.61 8.90 18.02
N GLY A 41 -5.61 9.38 17.28
CA GLY A 41 -4.31 8.74 17.19
C GLY A 41 -3.51 8.93 18.46
N VAL A 42 -3.04 7.81 19.05
CA VAL A 42 -2.12 7.84 20.19
C VAL A 42 -0.68 7.81 19.71
N SER A 43 -0.34 6.83 18.88
CA SER A 43 1.02 6.71 18.33
C SER A 43 1.04 5.83 17.08
N GLN A 44 1.88 6.20 16.14
CA GLN A 44 2.29 5.28 15.06
C GLN A 44 3.37 4.34 15.62
N VAL A 45 3.12 3.04 15.58
CA VAL A 45 4.03 2.03 16.13
C VAL A 45 4.93 1.39 15.08
N ALA A 46 4.51 1.38 13.83
CA ALA A 46 5.32 0.85 12.72
C ALA A 46 4.92 1.49 11.38
N ALA A 47 5.92 1.64 10.51
CA ALA A 47 5.72 1.81 9.07
C ALA A 47 6.10 0.50 8.36
N VAL A 48 5.33 0.11 7.36
CA VAL A 48 5.56 -1.12 6.58
C VAL A 48 5.70 -0.74 5.11
N PRO A 49 6.88 -0.34 4.71
CA PRO A 49 7.14 -0.02 3.32
C PRO A 49 7.06 -1.27 2.45
N MET A 50 6.61 -1.06 1.22
CA MET A 50 6.53 -2.07 0.18
C MET A 50 7.51 -1.74 -0.93
N VAL A 51 7.88 -2.76 -1.68
CA VAL A 51 8.86 -2.64 -2.77
C VAL A 51 8.18 -2.96 -4.09
N MET A 52 8.31 -2.07 -5.05
CA MET A 52 7.89 -2.31 -6.42
C MET A 52 8.80 -3.35 -7.05
N ILE A 53 8.22 -4.48 -7.43
CA ILE A 53 8.89 -5.54 -8.18
C ILE A 53 8.26 -5.69 -9.56
N VAL A 54 9.11 -6.07 -10.51
CA VAL A 54 8.75 -6.38 -11.90
C VAL A 54 9.34 -7.75 -12.29
N PRO A 55 8.88 -8.38 -13.40
CA PRO A 55 9.52 -9.60 -13.91
C PRO A 55 11.01 -9.38 -14.17
N PRO A 56 11.86 -10.40 -14.04
CA PRO A 56 13.33 -10.26 -14.16
C PRO A 56 13.74 -9.72 -15.52
N ASP A 57 13.09 -10.17 -16.59
CA ASP A 57 13.39 -9.82 -17.98
C ASP A 57 12.54 -8.65 -18.50
N PHE A 58 11.80 -7.98 -17.61
CA PHE A 58 10.96 -6.85 -18.01
C PHE A 58 11.83 -5.72 -18.59
N PRO A 59 11.47 -5.15 -19.76
CA PRO A 59 12.32 -4.18 -20.47
C PRO A 59 12.62 -2.91 -19.68
N ALA A 60 11.64 -2.40 -18.91
CA ALA A 60 11.83 -1.23 -18.08
C ALA A 60 12.72 -1.56 -16.87
N LYS A 61 13.88 -0.91 -16.78
CA LYS A 61 14.85 -1.11 -15.69
C LYS A 61 14.65 -0.15 -14.54
N THR A 62 14.06 1.00 -14.78
CA THR A 62 13.81 2.05 -13.81
C THR A 62 12.32 2.37 -13.74
N LEU A 63 11.90 3.09 -12.69
CA LEU A 63 10.54 3.58 -12.59
C LEU A 63 10.17 4.53 -13.74
N LYS A 64 11.11 5.36 -14.19
CA LYS A 64 10.91 6.26 -15.34
C LYS A 64 10.62 5.48 -16.61
N ASP A 65 11.40 4.43 -16.88
CA ASP A 65 11.20 3.56 -18.05
C ASP A 65 9.84 2.85 -17.98
N PHE A 66 9.48 2.38 -16.77
CA PHE A 66 8.19 1.74 -16.53
C PHE A 66 7.02 2.69 -16.83
N ILE A 67 7.09 3.92 -16.32
CA ILE A 67 6.06 4.95 -16.56
C ILE A 67 5.98 5.31 -18.04
N ALA A 68 7.12 5.47 -18.73
CA ALA A 68 7.15 5.76 -20.16
C ALA A 68 6.45 4.65 -20.95
N MET A 69 6.79 3.38 -20.67
CA MET A 69 6.17 2.23 -21.33
C MET A 69 4.67 2.13 -21.04
N ALA A 70 4.24 2.39 -19.80
CA ALA A 70 2.83 2.37 -19.44
C ALA A 70 2.03 3.48 -20.14
N LYS A 71 2.65 4.63 -20.43
CA LYS A 71 2.05 5.72 -21.21
C LYS A 71 1.98 5.41 -22.70
N GLU A 72 2.98 4.73 -23.26
CA GLU A 72 3.00 4.29 -24.67
C GLU A 72 1.97 3.18 -24.94
N LYS A 73 1.67 2.36 -23.92
CA LYS A 73 0.77 1.20 -24.03
C LYS A 73 -0.35 1.25 -22.98
N PRO A 74 -1.28 2.21 -23.05
CA PRO A 74 -2.32 2.37 -22.04
C PRO A 74 -3.19 1.11 -21.93
N GLY A 75 -3.39 0.62 -20.70
CA GLY A 75 -4.21 -0.54 -20.40
C GLY A 75 -3.60 -1.91 -20.76
N GLN A 76 -2.37 -1.95 -21.30
CA GLN A 76 -1.71 -3.21 -21.67
C GLN A 76 -0.83 -3.80 -20.55
N LEU A 77 -0.45 -2.98 -19.55
CA LEU A 77 0.29 -3.46 -18.40
C LEU A 77 -0.67 -3.82 -17.27
N ASN A 78 -0.38 -4.92 -16.60
CA ASN A 78 -1.15 -5.42 -15.46
C ASN A 78 -0.36 -5.17 -14.17
N PHE A 79 -1.06 -4.84 -13.09
CA PHE A 79 -0.51 -4.93 -11.75
C PHE A 79 -1.29 -5.94 -10.90
N SER A 80 -0.56 -6.76 -10.16
CA SER A 80 -1.14 -7.70 -9.22
C SER A 80 -1.30 -7.08 -7.83
N SER A 81 -2.22 -7.62 -7.05
CA SER A 81 -2.38 -7.26 -5.64
C SER A 81 -2.80 -8.46 -4.79
N ALA A 82 -2.60 -8.36 -3.49
CA ALA A 82 -3.09 -9.35 -2.52
C ALA A 82 -4.59 -9.21 -2.22
N GLY A 83 -5.33 -8.58 -3.12
CA GLY A 83 -6.76 -8.30 -3.03
C GLY A 83 -7.08 -6.81 -3.04
N VAL A 84 -8.35 -6.48 -3.31
CA VAL A 84 -8.86 -5.11 -3.28
C VAL A 84 -8.68 -4.51 -1.88
N ALA A 85 -8.25 -3.24 -1.82
CA ALA A 85 -7.95 -2.51 -0.59
C ALA A 85 -6.74 -3.03 0.23
N SER A 86 -5.99 -4.01 -0.28
CA SER A 86 -4.70 -4.38 0.32
C SER A 86 -3.67 -3.27 0.17
N THR A 87 -2.64 -3.27 1.02
CA THR A 87 -1.52 -2.33 0.93
C THR A 87 -0.88 -2.34 -0.46
N SER A 88 -0.69 -3.52 -1.07
CA SER A 88 -0.14 -3.65 -2.42
C SER A 88 -1.03 -3.04 -3.50
N PHE A 89 -2.35 -3.18 -3.38
CA PHE A 89 -3.31 -2.53 -4.27
C PHE A 89 -3.20 -1.01 -4.16
N LEU A 90 -3.24 -0.48 -2.96
CA LEU A 90 -3.21 0.97 -2.72
C LEU A 90 -1.89 1.60 -3.15
N SER A 91 -0.76 0.91 -2.91
CA SER A 91 0.55 1.36 -3.41
C SER A 91 0.56 1.51 -4.93
N ALA A 92 0.01 0.53 -5.64
CA ALA A 92 -0.07 0.56 -7.10
C ALA A 92 -1.08 1.59 -7.62
N GLU A 93 -2.23 1.77 -6.96
CA GLU A 93 -3.22 2.77 -7.34
C GLU A 93 -2.70 4.20 -7.16
N VAL A 94 -2.02 4.49 -6.05
CA VAL A 94 -1.38 5.80 -5.85
C VAL A 94 -0.29 6.05 -6.89
N LEU A 95 0.51 5.01 -7.24
CA LEU A 95 1.48 5.11 -8.33
C LEU A 95 0.79 5.43 -9.66
N ARG A 96 -0.26 4.68 -9.99
CA ARG A 96 -1.03 4.83 -11.23
C ARG A 96 -1.60 6.24 -11.36
N GLN A 97 -2.17 6.78 -10.30
CA GLN A 97 -2.74 8.13 -10.29
C GLN A 97 -1.66 9.20 -10.39
N ASN A 98 -0.61 9.13 -9.58
CA ASN A 98 0.49 10.13 -9.60
C ASN A 98 1.25 10.17 -10.93
N ALA A 99 1.43 9.01 -11.56
CA ALA A 99 2.11 8.90 -12.85
C ALA A 99 1.18 9.18 -14.04
N ASN A 100 -0.14 9.28 -13.82
CA ASN A 100 -1.17 9.36 -14.86
C ASN A 100 -1.01 8.27 -15.91
N ILE A 101 -0.96 7.01 -15.45
CA ILE A 101 -0.83 5.82 -16.30
C ILE A 101 -2.07 4.93 -16.19
N ASN A 102 -2.41 4.26 -17.29
CA ASN A 102 -3.52 3.31 -17.31
C ASN A 102 -2.98 1.88 -17.27
N MET A 103 -3.35 1.12 -16.22
CA MET A 103 -2.96 -0.26 -15.98
C MET A 103 -4.17 -1.07 -15.53
N MET A 104 -4.22 -2.35 -15.87
CA MET A 104 -5.27 -3.26 -15.40
C MET A 104 -4.90 -3.85 -14.03
N HIS A 105 -5.85 -3.84 -13.12
CA HIS A 105 -5.70 -4.49 -11.82
C HIS A 105 -6.10 -5.97 -11.91
N VAL A 106 -5.22 -6.85 -11.44
CA VAL A 106 -5.48 -8.29 -11.31
C VAL A 106 -5.40 -8.67 -9.83
N PRO A 107 -6.55 -8.83 -9.14
CA PRO A 107 -6.56 -9.21 -7.73
C PRO A 107 -6.30 -10.70 -7.54
N TYR A 108 -5.48 -11.04 -6.54
CA TYR A 108 -5.22 -12.40 -6.08
C TYR A 108 -5.68 -12.58 -4.62
N LYS A 109 -5.74 -13.83 -4.14
CA LYS A 109 -6.18 -14.13 -2.77
C LYS A 109 -5.14 -13.78 -1.69
N GLY A 110 -3.91 -13.44 -2.08
CA GLY A 110 -2.85 -13.09 -1.15
C GLY A 110 -1.52 -12.77 -1.82
N ALA A 111 -0.53 -12.38 -1.01
CA ALA A 111 0.79 -11.99 -1.47
C ALA A 111 1.54 -13.10 -2.25
N PRO A 112 1.49 -14.40 -1.87
CA PRO A 112 2.19 -15.45 -2.62
C PRO A 112 1.72 -15.59 -4.06
N GLU A 113 0.40 -15.56 -4.29
CA GLU A 113 -0.18 -15.69 -5.64
C GLU A 113 0.14 -14.44 -6.47
N ALA A 114 -0.01 -13.23 -5.90
CA ALA A 114 0.31 -11.97 -6.57
C ALA A 114 1.79 -11.88 -6.96
N THR A 115 2.69 -12.38 -6.12
CA THR A 115 4.12 -12.46 -6.40
C THR A 115 4.41 -13.45 -7.51
N THR A 116 3.78 -14.62 -7.49
CA THR A 116 3.92 -15.65 -8.52
C THR A 116 3.50 -15.14 -9.89
N ALA A 117 2.45 -14.32 -9.95
CA ALA A 117 1.99 -13.68 -11.18
C ALA A 117 3.08 -12.79 -11.81
N VAL A 118 3.83 -12.04 -10.99
CA VAL A 118 4.97 -11.24 -11.49
C VAL A 118 6.12 -12.14 -11.96
N ILE A 119 6.46 -13.18 -11.20
CA ILE A 119 7.54 -14.12 -11.60
C ILE A 119 7.24 -14.76 -12.96
N ARG A 120 5.97 -15.05 -13.25
CA ARG A 120 5.53 -15.64 -14.53
C ARG A 120 5.36 -14.61 -15.65
N GLY A 121 5.36 -13.31 -15.34
CA GLY A 121 5.07 -12.25 -16.32
C GLY A 121 3.58 -12.00 -16.57
N ASP A 122 2.68 -12.66 -15.84
CA ASP A 122 1.22 -12.43 -15.92
C ASP A 122 0.84 -11.02 -15.44
N ALA A 123 1.63 -10.47 -14.52
CA ALA A 123 1.56 -9.08 -14.10
C ALA A 123 2.96 -8.42 -14.20
N GLN A 124 2.98 -7.16 -14.59
CA GLN A 124 4.21 -6.40 -14.80
C GLN A 124 4.63 -5.59 -13.57
N LEU A 125 3.76 -5.50 -12.57
CA LEU A 125 4.03 -4.78 -11.32
C LEU A 125 3.33 -5.44 -10.14
N TYR A 126 4.05 -5.50 -9.02
CA TYR A 126 3.52 -5.78 -7.69
C TYR A 126 4.29 -5.00 -6.64
N PHE A 127 3.61 -4.52 -5.62
CA PHE A 127 4.24 -4.01 -4.42
C PHE A 127 4.34 -5.12 -3.38
N ALA A 128 5.54 -5.65 -3.20
CA ALA A 128 5.84 -6.78 -2.31
C ALA A 128 6.39 -6.31 -0.95
N PRO A 129 6.23 -7.08 0.13
CA PRO A 129 6.99 -6.88 1.37
C PRO A 129 8.49 -6.97 1.13
N ILE A 130 9.29 -6.11 1.81
CA ILE A 130 10.76 -6.05 1.64
C ILE A 130 11.45 -7.41 1.79
N PRO A 131 11.15 -8.24 2.83
CA PRO A 131 11.84 -9.53 2.97
C PRO A 131 11.67 -10.43 1.76
N ALA A 132 10.44 -10.56 1.25
CA ALA A 132 10.14 -11.38 0.08
C ALA A 132 10.80 -10.82 -1.20
N ALA A 133 10.76 -9.50 -1.40
CA ALA A 133 11.39 -8.87 -2.55
C ALA A 133 12.91 -9.07 -2.58
N ARG A 134 13.58 -8.98 -1.41
CA ARG A 134 15.01 -9.25 -1.28
C ARG A 134 15.39 -10.67 -1.68
N GLU A 135 14.71 -11.66 -1.13
CA GLU A 135 14.94 -13.07 -1.42
C GLU A 135 14.77 -13.39 -2.90
N LEU A 136 13.66 -12.93 -3.47
CA LEU A 136 13.35 -13.16 -4.88
C LEU A 136 14.30 -12.43 -5.83
N SER A 137 14.72 -11.22 -5.48
CA SER A 137 15.69 -10.46 -6.26
C SER A 137 17.09 -11.08 -6.19
N ALA A 138 17.52 -11.55 -5.02
CA ALA A 138 18.80 -12.26 -4.86
C ALA A 138 18.88 -13.55 -5.67
N THR A 139 17.75 -14.21 -5.91
CA THR A 139 17.64 -15.41 -6.76
C THR A 139 17.32 -15.11 -8.23
N GLY A 140 17.28 -13.83 -8.61
CA GLY A 140 17.01 -13.39 -9.99
C GLY A 140 15.56 -13.63 -10.48
N LYS A 141 14.63 -13.96 -9.58
CA LYS A 141 13.23 -14.23 -9.94
C LYS A 141 12.41 -12.99 -10.19
N VAL A 142 12.81 -11.86 -9.64
CA VAL A 142 12.20 -10.55 -9.86
C VAL A 142 13.28 -9.47 -9.86
N ARG A 143 12.95 -8.30 -10.41
CA ARG A 143 13.75 -7.09 -10.26
C ARG A 143 13.05 -6.12 -9.33
N VAL A 144 13.82 -5.56 -8.38
CA VAL A 144 13.39 -4.45 -7.52
C VAL A 144 13.59 -3.13 -8.26
N VAL A 145 12.58 -2.24 -8.22
CA VAL A 145 12.59 -0.97 -8.96
C VAL A 145 12.58 0.24 -8.03
N ALA A 146 11.69 0.28 -7.06
CA ALA A 146 11.56 1.40 -6.13
C ALA A 146 10.88 0.98 -4.81
N ILE A 147 11.03 1.79 -3.77
CA ILE A 147 10.40 1.57 -2.44
C ILE A 147 9.35 2.66 -2.23
N ASN A 148 8.17 2.29 -1.70
CA ASN A 148 7.08 3.22 -1.40
C ASN A 148 7.21 3.88 -0.02
N SER A 149 8.42 4.22 0.40
CA SER A 149 8.70 4.88 1.67
C SER A 149 9.20 6.30 1.46
N SER A 150 9.16 7.10 2.52
CA SER A 150 9.70 8.46 2.53
C SER A 150 11.25 8.51 2.50
N LYS A 151 11.91 7.38 2.87
CA LYS A 151 13.37 7.24 2.91
C LYS A 151 13.77 5.87 2.35
N ARG A 152 15.02 5.78 1.83
CA ARG A 152 15.61 4.48 1.48
C ARG A 152 15.71 3.58 2.70
N MET A 153 15.59 2.29 2.47
CA MET A 153 15.61 1.29 3.54
C MET A 153 17.00 0.64 3.65
N PRO A 154 17.53 0.46 4.86
CA PRO A 154 18.84 -0.19 5.06
C PRO A 154 18.93 -1.60 4.46
N GLN A 155 17.79 -2.28 4.34
CA GLN A 155 17.71 -3.62 3.74
C GLN A 155 17.89 -3.62 2.21
N LEU A 156 17.71 -2.45 1.57
CA LEU A 156 17.82 -2.24 0.12
C LEU A 156 18.42 -0.84 -0.15
N PRO A 157 19.68 -0.59 0.26
CA PRO A 157 20.27 0.75 0.28
C PRO A 157 20.40 1.38 -1.11
N ASP A 158 20.59 0.55 -2.13
CA ASP A 158 20.76 0.99 -3.52
C ASP A 158 19.42 1.22 -4.24
N THR A 159 18.30 0.79 -3.64
CA THR A 159 16.98 0.96 -4.23
C THR A 159 16.42 2.34 -3.89
N PRO A 160 16.10 3.17 -4.91
CA PRO A 160 15.53 4.48 -4.67
C PRO A 160 14.11 4.39 -4.13
N THR A 161 13.66 5.44 -3.45
CA THR A 161 12.23 5.62 -3.18
C THR A 161 11.48 5.95 -4.48
N VAL A 162 10.16 5.75 -4.50
CA VAL A 162 9.32 6.14 -5.64
C VAL A 162 9.46 7.65 -5.93
N ALA A 163 9.59 8.47 -4.88
CA ALA A 163 9.80 9.90 -5.01
C ALA A 163 11.15 10.23 -5.69
N GLU A 164 12.25 9.61 -5.24
CA GLU A 164 13.58 9.78 -5.85
C GLU A 164 13.63 9.24 -7.29
N ALA A 165 12.87 8.20 -7.58
CA ALA A 165 12.82 7.55 -8.88
C ALA A 165 12.00 8.31 -9.95
N GLY A 166 11.42 9.49 -9.60
CA GLY A 166 10.79 10.39 -10.56
C GLY A 166 9.35 10.76 -10.31
N LEU A 167 8.78 10.39 -9.15
CA LEU A 167 7.45 10.82 -8.71
C LEU A 167 7.53 11.53 -7.36
N PRO A 168 7.99 12.78 -7.31
CA PRO A 168 8.25 13.50 -6.05
C PRO A 168 6.99 13.70 -5.19
N ASP A 169 5.81 13.67 -5.81
CA ASP A 169 4.52 13.83 -5.11
C ASP A 169 3.93 12.50 -4.62
N TYR A 170 4.59 11.39 -4.87
CA TYR A 170 4.13 10.10 -4.35
C TYR A 170 4.20 10.08 -2.81
N ARG A 171 3.04 9.95 -2.17
CA ARG A 171 2.88 9.97 -0.72
C ARG A 171 1.97 8.82 -0.29
N TYR A 172 2.52 7.62 -0.27
CA TYR A 172 1.84 6.47 0.29
C TYR A 172 2.82 5.58 1.04
N GLU A 173 2.59 5.45 2.33
CA GLU A 173 3.30 4.52 3.20
C GLU A 173 2.27 3.79 4.06
N SER A 174 2.41 2.49 4.17
CA SER A 174 1.56 1.71 5.07
C SER A 174 2.05 1.85 6.50
N TRP A 175 1.13 2.04 7.44
CA TRP A 175 1.44 2.21 8.86
C TRP A 175 0.55 1.34 9.73
N PHE A 176 1.05 1.03 10.93
CA PHE A 176 0.29 0.53 12.06
C PHE A 176 0.35 1.55 13.19
N GLY A 177 -0.77 1.76 13.86
CA GLY A 177 -0.89 2.73 14.94
C GLY A 177 -1.87 2.29 16.01
N VAL A 178 -1.72 2.89 17.17
CA VAL A 178 -2.65 2.77 18.29
C VAL A 178 -3.59 3.95 18.25
N LEU A 179 -4.88 3.65 18.31
CA LEU A 179 -5.97 4.62 18.39
C LEU A 179 -6.75 4.39 19.69
N ILE A 180 -7.38 5.46 20.17
CA ILE A 180 -8.40 5.40 21.21
C ILE A 180 -9.71 5.96 20.67
N ILE A 181 -10.81 5.57 21.29
CA ILE A 181 -12.11 6.20 21.03
C ILE A 181 -12.16 7.56 21.67
N VAL A 182 -12.79 8.54 21.03
CA VAL A 182 -13.03 9.87 21.57
C VAL A 182 -14.51 10.11 21.80
N ALA A 183 -14.85 10.82 22.84
CA ALA A 183 -16.21 11.28 23.04
C ALA A 183 -16.52 12.35 21.98
N VAL A 184 -17.45 12.06 21.08
CA VAL A 184 -17.98 13.08 20.17
C VAL A 184 -18.84 14.01 21.01
N ALA A 185 -18.36 15.22 21.25
CA ALA A 185 -19.15 16.27 21.91
C ALA A 185 -20.36 16.58 21.05
N GLY A 186 -21.52 16.01 21.40
CA GLY A 186 -22.77 16.30 20.72
C GLY A 186 -23.80 15.20 20.59
N SER A 187 -23.50 13.94 20.90
CA SER A 187 -24.56 12.92 21.07
C SER A 187 -25.04 12.95 22.50
N GLY A 188 -25.99 13.86 22.78
CA GLY A 188 -26.68 13.89 24.06
C GLY A 188 -27.30 12.52 24.37
N PHE A 189 -26.81 11.86 25.39
CA PHE A 189 -27.60 10.85 26.07
C PHE A 189 -28.71 11.58 26.83
N ALA A 190 -29.92 11.57 26.29
CA ALA A 190 -31.13 11.81 27.04
C ALA A 190 -31.70 10.45 27.45
#